data_d21f37561fcdb597546fbb05d6bb45fa
#
_entry.id   d21f37561fcdb597546fbb05d6bb45fa
#
_cell.length_a   1.000
_cell.length_b   1.000
_cell.length_c   1.000
_cell.angle_alpha   90.00
_cell.angle_beta   90.00
_cell.angle_gamma   90.00
#
_symmetry.space_group_name_H-M   'P 1'
#
loop_
_entity.id
_entity.type
_entity.pdbx_description
1 polymer ?
#
loop_
_entity_poly.entity_id
_entity_poly.type
_entity_poly.pdbx_seq_one_letter_code
_entity_poly.pdbx_strand_id
1 'polypeptide(L)'
;MTLKKKIEIAAILCSIGICGFGQNVFAGEFLRLPAKTNAKVEQVVQTRLLEEQRAYLMQAQLMTKVNLEQQIKDKPVYIPKTKHVVTQRERSILERIVEAEATDKDEKSKILVANVILNRVRSKEFPNSIEAVVFQRVYGKVQFSPTADGRYESVHITKSTKRSVKKALEDGIDYSEGALYFVEKTMANPKNVSWFDEALTRLFTYQGHSFL
;
A
#
# COMPACT_ATOMS: atom_id res chain seq x y z
N MET A 1 48.37 17.29 -5.61
CA MET A 1 47.67 16.48 -4.54
C MET A 1 48.74 15.52 -3.98
N THR A 2 49.05 15.63 -2.71
CA THR A 2 50.08 14.82 -2.06
C THR A 2 49.62 13.37 -1.90
N LEU A 3 50.58 12.42 -1.91
CA LEU A 3 50.32 10.97 -1.74
C LEU A 3 49.43 10.68 -0.51
N LYS A 4 49.58 11.49 0.56
CA LYS A 4 48.78 11.41 1.79
C LYS A 4 47.29 11.63 1.57
N LYS A 5 46.90 12.61 0.73
CA LYS A 5 45.49 12.86 0.37
C LYS A 5 44.87 11.74 -0.48
N LYS A 6 45.69 11.07 -1.31
CA LYS A 6 45.26 9.93 -2.13
C LYS A 6 44.96 8.69 -1.28
N ILE A 7 45.74 8.49 -0.22
CA ILE A 7 45.55 7.39 0.74
C ILE A 7 44.30 7.64 1.61
N GLU A 8 44.03 8.88 2.02
CA GLU A 8 42.86 9.23 2.79
C GLU A 8 41.55 9.01 1.99
N ILE A 9 41.56 9.36 0.70
CA ILE A 9 40.35 9.10 -0.17
C ILE A 9 40.13 7.61 -0.37
N ALA A 10 41.20 6.82 -0.55
CA ALA A 10 41.08 5.35 -0.65
C ALA A 10 40.59 4.71 0.67
N ALA A 11 41.04 5.23 1.82
CA ALA A 11 40.61 4.76 3.14
C ALA A 11 39.15 5.09 3.44
N ILE A 12 38.63 6.24 3.00
CA ILE A 12 37.22 6.64 3.13
C ILE A 12 36.32 5.75 2.27
N LEU A 13 36.74 5.36 1.07
CA LEU A 13 36.01 4.46 0.20
C LEU A 13 35.95 3.01 0.75
N CYS A 14 36.99 2.55 1.44
CA CYS A 14 36.98 1.26 2.13
C CYS A 14 36.10 1.23 3.39
N SER A 15 36.01 2.34 4.13
CA SER A 15 35.21 2.42 5.36
C SER A 15 33.69 2.45 5.12
N ILE A 16 33.24 2.72 3.87
CA ILE A 16 31.84 2.77 3.50
C ILE A 16 31.33 1.40 2.96
N GLY A 17 32.12 0.33 3.08
CA GLY A 17 31.67 -1.03 2.72
C GLY A 17 31.57 -1.32 1.21
N ILE A 18 32.19 -0.53 0.35
CA ILE A 18 32.16 -0.67 -1.12
C ILE A 18 33.22 -1.65 -1.65
N CYS A 19 33.94 -2.37 -0.78
CA CYS A 19 34.92 -3.38 -1.16
C CYS A 19 34.31 -4.75 -1.51
N GLY A 20 33.27 -4.78 -2.37
CA GLY A 20 32.56 -6.02 -2.69
C GLY A 20 32.56 -6.44 -4.17
N PHE A 21 32.92 -5.60 -5.11
CA PHE A 21 32.92 -6.00 -6.53
C PHE A 21 34.00 -5.28 -7.33
N GLY A 22 34.99 -6.02 -7.83
CA GLY A 22 35.88 -5.57 -8.91
C GLY A 22 37.27 -5.07 -8.50
N GLN A 23 38.09 -5.89 -7.83
CA GLN A 23 39.47 -5.55 -7.48
C GLN A 23 40.46 -5.39 -8.65
N ASN A 24 40.06 -5.54 -9.91
CA ASN A 24 41.04 -5.67 -11.00
C ASN A 24 41.04 -4.59 -12.09
N VAL A 25 40.25 -3.52 -12.01
CA VAL A 25 40.18 -2.56 -13.11
C VAL A 25 40.72 -1.16 -12.76
N PHE A 26 40.81 -0.78 -11.48
CA PHE A 26 41.19 0.60 -11.11
C PHE A 26 42.64 0.83 -10.70
N ALA A 27 43.44 -0.19 -10.51
CA ALA A 27 44.83 -0.01 -10.03
C ALA A 27 45.86 0.29 -11.15
N GLY A 28 45.54 0.03 -12.40
CA GLY A 28 46.49 0.08 -13.51
C GLY A 28 46.65 1.43 -14.22
N GLU A 29 45.61 2.24 -14.27
CA GLU A 29 45.60 3.45 -15.11
C GLU A 29 45.85 4.77 -14.37
N PHE A 30 45.81 4.80 -13.05
CA PHE A 30 45.95 6.03 -12.27
C PHE A 30 47.40 6.50 -12.08
N LEU A 31 48.42 5.77 -12.58
CA LEU A 31 49.81 6.04 -12.29
C LEU A 31 50.63 6.72 -13.41
N ARG A 32 49.99 7.13 -14.53
CA ARG A 32 50.71 7.86 -15.61
C ARG A 32 49.97 9.14 -16.02
N LEU A 33 49.93 10.11 -15.11
CA LEU A 33 49.65 11.48 -15.52
C LEU A 33 51.00 12.21 -15.70
N PRO A 34 51.23 12.89 -16.84
CA PRO A 34 52.44 13.63 -17.07
C PRO A 34 52.58 14.80 -16.08
N ALA A 35 53.82 15.10 -15.66
CA ALA A 35 54.15 16.02 -14.59
C ALA A 35 53.83 17.52 -14.87
N LYS A 36 53.15 17.84 -15.95
CA LYS A 36 52.66 19.19 -16.28
C LYS A 36 51.20 19.12 -16.77
N THR A 37 50.26 18.84 -15.88
CA THR A 37 48.87 19.03 -16.16
C THR A 37 48.51 20.50 -16.00
N ASN A 38 47.97 21.11 -17.06
CA ASN A 38 47.50 22.49 -17.09
C ASN A 38 46.38 22.63 -16.06
N ALA A 39 46.38 23.65 -15.20
CA ALA A 39 45.38 23.88 -14.14
C ALA A 39 43.93 23.76 -14.65
N LYS A 40 43.70 24.06 -15.92
CA LYS A 40 42.41 23.93 -16.59
C LYS A 40 41.96 22.46 -16.76
N VAL A 41 42.87 21.54 -17.02
CA VAL A 41 42.61 20.10 -17.14
C VAL A 41 42.30 19.51 -15.75
N GLU A 42 43.01 19.93 -14.74
CA GLU A 42 42.80 19.51 -13.35
C GLU A 42 41.44 19.93 -12.84
N GLN A 43 40.98 21.14 -13.17
CA GLN A 43 39.65 21.64 -12.83
C GLN A 43 38.55 20.86 -13.53
N VAL A 44 38.68 20.51 -14.80
CA VAL A 44 37.71 19.70 -15.55
C VAL A 44 37.61 18.30 -14.98
N VAL A 45 38.73 17.66 -14.66
CA VAL A 45 38.75 16.32 -14.04
C VAL A 45 38.10 16.33 -12.66
N GLN A 46 38.34 17.37 -11.85
CA GLN A 46 37.76 17.52 -10.54
C GLN A 46 36.21 17.71 -10.63
N THR A 47 35.76 18.52 -11.58
CA THR A 47 34.33 18.74 -11.81
C THR A 47 33.64 17.44 -12.21
N ARG A 48 34.22 16.69 -13.14
CA ARG A 48 33.69 15.42 -13.61
C ARG A 48 33.59 14.37 -12.49
N LEU A 49 34.64 14.29 -11.66
CA LEU A 49 34.64 13.39 -10.50
C LEU A 49 33.55 13.74 -9.49
N LEU A 50 33.30 15.04 -9.27
CA LEU A 50 32.23 15.49 -8.39
C LEU A 50 30.82 15.17 -8.96
N GLU A 51 30.66 15.28 -10.27
CA GLU A 51 29.42 14.91 -10.94
C GLU A 51 29.16 13.41 -10.85
N GLU A 52 30.14 12.57 -11.06
CA GLU A 52 30.04 11.11 -10.91
C GLU A 52 29.73 10.72 -9.46
N GLN A 53 30.33 11.35 -8.47
CA GLN A 53 30.02 11.12 -7.07
C GLN A 53 28.60 11.54 -6.72
N ARG A 54 28.11 12.66 -7.24
CA ARG A 54 26.72 13.10 -7.05
C ARG A 54 25.73 12.11 -7.68
N ALA A 55 25.99 11.66 -8.90
CA ALA A 55 25.16 10.68 -9.58
C ALA A 55 25.08 9.36 -8.79
N TYR A 56 26.21 8.88 -8.29
CA TYR A 56 26.28 7.70 -7.44
C TYR A 56 25.49 7.86 -6.15
N LEU A 57 25.59 8.99 -5.46
CA LEU A 57 24.85 9.27 -4.23
C LEU A 57 23.33 9.34 -4.50
N MET A 58 22.93 9.98 -5.58
CA MET A 58 21.51 10.02 -5.99
C MET A 58 20.96 8.61 -6.27
N GLN A 59 21.72 7.77 -6.97
CA GLN A 59 21.33 6.40 -7.26
C GLN A 59 21.21 5.56 -5.97
N ALA A 60 22.16 5.70 -5.05
CA ALA A 60 22.12 5.03 -3.75
C ALA A 60 20.91 5.46 -2.90
N GLN A 61 20.58 6.76 -2.89
CA GLN A 61 19.39 7.28 -2.21
C GLN A 61 18.10 6.74 -2.83
N LEU A 62 18.03 6.67 -4.16
CA LEU A 62 16.87 6.11 -4.87
C LEU A 62 16.69 4.63 -4.54
N MET A 63 17.76 3.84 -4.54
CA MET A 63 17.72 2.42 -4.19
C MET A 63 17.29 2.20 -2.73
N THR A 64 17.79 3.04 -1.81
CA THR A 64 17.39 3.00 -0.40
C THR A 64 15.89 3.30 -0.25
N LYS A 65 15.40 4.31 -0.98
CA LYS A 65 13.96 4.66 -0.96
C LYS A 65 13.09 3.53 -1.51
N VAL A 66 13.47 2.94 -2.65
CA VAL A 66 12.75 1.81 -3.26
C VAL A 66 12.73 0.62 -2.31
N ASN A 67 13.85 0.28 -1.66
CA ASN A 67 13.94 -0.81 -0.71
C ASN A 67 13.07 -0.56 0.54
N LEU A 68 13.05 0.67 1.05
CA LEU A 68 12.20 1.05 2.17
C LEU A 68 10.71 0.96 1.81
N GLU A 69 10.32 1.44 0.61
CA GLU A 69 8.95 1.33 0.12
C GLU A 69 8.53 -0.14 -0.04
N GLN A 70 9.44 -1.02 -0.50
CA GLN A 70 9.19 -2.45 -0.59
C GLN A 70 9.01 -3.07 0.79
N GLN A 71 9.89 -2.78 1.75
CA GLN A 71 9.78 -3.27 3.14
C GLN A 71 8.48 -2.82 3.81
N ILE A 72 7.97 -1.61 3.49
CA ILE A 72 6.68 -1.13 4.00
C ILE A 72 5.53 -1.93 3.38
N LYS A 73 5.60 -2.26 2.08
CA LYS A 73 4.58 -3.07 1.40
C LYS A 73 4.52 -4.51 1.92
N ASP A 74 5.64 -5.03 2.35
CA ASP A 74 5.75 -6.43 2.80
C ASP A 74 5.43 -6.60 4.30
N LYS A 75 5.12 -5.51 5.02
CA LYS A 75 4.67 -5.63 6.41
C LYS A 75 3.33 -6.34 6.50
N PRO A 76 3.20 -7.37 7.35
CA PRO A 76 1.92 -8.02 7.57
C PRO A 76 0.92 -7.01 8.16
N VAL A 77 -0.27 -6.96 7.57
CA VAL A 77 -1.38 -6.15 8.06
C VAL A 77 -2.32 -7.06 8.83
N TYR A 78 -2.61 -6.68 10.06
CA TYR A 78 -3.51 -7.42 10.94
C TYR A 78 -4.82 -6.67 11.08
N ILE A 79 -5.93 -7.39 11.04
CA ILE A 79 -7.22 -6.83 11.43
C ILE A 79 -7.19 -6.63 12.95
N PRO A 80 -7.38 -5.39 13.45
CA PRO A 80 -7.42 -5.13 14.88
C PRO A 80 -8.41 -6.04 15.60
N LYS A 81 -8.06 -6.53 16.79
CA LYS A 81 -8.85 -7.47 17.63
C LYS A 81 -8.98 -8.89 17.07
N THR A 82 -8.31 -9.24 15.99
CA THR A 82 -8.21 -10.63 15.48
C THR A 82 -6.75 -11.04 15.36
N LYS A 83 -6.49 -12.35 15.20
CA LYS A 83 -5.16 -12.86 14.84
C LYS A 83 -5.01 -13.04 13.33
N HIS A 84 -5.98 -12.57 12.54
CA HIS A 84 -6.00 -12.75 11.10
C HIS A 84 -4.98 -11.82 10.41
N VAL A 85 -4.07 -12.42 9.66
CA VAL A 85 -3.11 -11.71 8.82
C VAL A 85 -3.74 -11.51 7.44
N VAL A 86 -3.92 -10.26 7.04
CA VAL A 86 -4.51 -9.94 5.75
C VAL A 86 -3.50 -10.25 4.64
N THR A 87 -3.84 -11.17 3.78
CA THR A 87 -3.05 -11.51 2.61
C THR A 87 -3.20 -10.48 1.49
N GLN A 88 -2.27 -10.46 0.54
CA GLN A 88 -2.38 -9.59 -0.65
C GLN A 88 -3.63 -9.94 -1.48
N ARG A 89 -4.03 -11.22 -1.52
CA ARG A 89 -5.26 -11.67 -2.16
C ARG A 89 -6.49 -11.05 -1.48
N GLU A 90 -6.58 -11.09 -0.17
CA GLU A 90 -7.71 -10.54 0.58
C GLU A 90 -7.78 -9.01 0.47
N ARG A 91 -6.64 -8.33 0.44
CA ARG A 91 -6.59 -6.89 0.14
C ARG A 91 -7.21 -6.61 -1.23
N SER A 92 -6.83 -7.35 -2.26
CA SER A 92 -7.37 -7.20 -3.61
C SER A 92 -8.87 -7.48 -3.67
N ILE A 93 -9.35 -8.49 -2.92
CA ILE A 93 -10.78 -8.79 -2.77
C ILE A 93 -11.52 -7.62 -2.12
N LEU A 94 -10.98 -7.07 -1.02
CA LEU A 94 -11.56 -5.93 -0.32
C LEU A 94 -11.63 -4.68 -1.22
N GLU A 95 -10.55 -4.37 -1.93
CA GLU A 95 -10.53 -3.25 -2.87
C GLU A 95 -11.58 -3.42 -3.97
N ARG A 96 -11.74 -4.62 -4.51
CA ARG A 96 -12.67 -4.91 -5.58
C ARG A 96 -14.13 -4.81 -5.13
N ILE A 97 -14.47 -5.39 -3.98
CA ILE A 97 -15.84 -5.31 -3.46
C ILE A 97 -16.21 -3.89 -3.04
N VAL A 98 -15.29 -3.13 -2.43
CA VAL A 98 -15.51 -1.72 -2.10
C VAL A 98 -15.74 -0.88 -3.37
N GLU A 99 -14.98 -1.11 -4.44
CA GLU A 99 -15.23 -0.44 -5.72
C GLU A 99 -16.61 -0.83 -6.27
N ALA A 100 -16.97 -2.10 -6.27
CA ALA A 100 -18.23 -2.58 -6.83
C ALA A 100 -19.48 -2.09 -6.06
N GLU A 101 -19.36 -1.86 -4.75
CA GLU A 101 -20.46 -1.35 -3.89
C GLU A 101 -20.52 0.19 -3.86
N ALA A 102 -19.39 0.88 -4.07
CA ALA A 102 -19.30 2.33 -3.88
C ALA A 102 -18.53 3.04 -5.03
N THR A 103 -18.77 2.61 -6.29
CA THR A 103 -18.05 3.09 -7.49
C THR A 103 -17.97 4.62 -7.55
N ASP A 104 -19.12 5.30 -7.51
CA ASP A 104 -19.23 6.76 -7.67
C ASP A 104 -19.40 7.50 -6.33
N LYS A 105 -19.22 6.80 -5.22
CA LYS A 105 -19.36 7.39 -3.89
C LYS A 105 -18.06 8.06 -3.44
N ASP A 106 -18.18 8.91 -2.42
CA ASP A 106 -17.04 9.60 -1.82
C ASP A 106 -16.12 8.66 -1.02
N GLU A 107 -15.00 9.20 -0.55
CA GLU A 107 -13.99 8.46 0.22
C GLU A 107 -14.59 7.86 1.49
N LYS A 108 -15.46 8.60 2.22
CA LYS A 108 -16.06 8.13 3.46
C LYS A 108 -16.98 6.93 3.22
N SER A 109 -17.79 6.96 2.16
CA SER A 109 -18.64 5.82 1.77
C SER A 109 -17.81 4.57 1.49
N LYS A 110 -16.69 4.70 0.76
CA LYS A 110 -15.77 3.60 0.48
C LYS A 110 -15.12 3.04 1.76
N ILE A 111 -14.73 3.90 2.68
CA ILE A 111 -14.21 3.50 3.99
C ILE A 111 -15.29 2.78 4.79
N LEU A 112 -16.53 3.27 4.80
CA LEU A 112 -17.65 2.64 5.51
C LEU A 112 -17.93 1.23 5.02
N VAL A 113 -17.94 0.98 3.70
CA VAL A 113 -18.10 -0.38 3.16
C VAL A 113 -16.96 -1.30 3.64
N ALA A 114 -15.71 -0.81 3.58
CA ALA A 114 -14.57 -1.56 4.09
C ALA A 114 -14.70 -1.85 5.60
N ASN A 115 -15.12 -0.86 6.39
CA ASN A 115 -15.30 -1.03 7.84
C ASN A 115 -16.34 -2.10 8.19
N VAL A 116 -17.49 -2.13 7.50
CA VAL A 116 -18.51 -3.18 7.71
C VAL A 116 -17.92 -4.57 7.46
N ILE A 117 -17.17 -4.76 6.38
CA ILE A 117 -16.50 -6.04 6.09
C ILE A 117 -15.51 -6.40 7.20
N LEU A 118 -14.69 -5.46 7.64
CA LEU A 118 -13.73 -5.68 8.71
C LEU A 118 -14.41 -5.94 10.07
N ASN A 119 -15.54 -5.30 10.35
CA ASN A 119 -16.34 -5.57 11.55
C ASN A 119 -16.92 -6.98 11.54
N ARG A 120 -17.42 -7.44 10.39
CA ARG A 120 -17.87 -8.83 10.23
C ARG A 120 -16.73 -9.82 10.52
N VAL A 121 -15.54 -9.59 9.98
CA VAL A 121 -14.36 -10.45 10.27
C VAL A 121 -14.02 -10.48 11.76
N ARG A 122 -14.28 -9.38 12.50
CA ARG A 122 -14.05 -9.28 13.96
C ARG A 122 -15.17 -9.90 14.79
N SER A 123 -16.35 -10.06 14.22
CA SER A 123 -17.54 -10.61 14.88
C SER A 123 -17.52 -12.14 14.88
N LYS A 124 -17.96 -12.73 15.98
CA LYS A 124 -18.11 -14.19 16.09
C LYS A 124 -19.27 -14.74 15.25
N GLU A 125 -20.16 -13.89 14.79
CA GLU A 125 -21.35 -14.25 14.00
C GLU A 125 -21.04 -14.44 12.51
N PHE A 126 -19.84 -14.00 12.08
CA PHE A 126 -19.43 -14.03 10.69
C PHE A 126 -18.14 -14.84 10.48
N PRO A 127 -17.82 -15.20 9.23
CA PRO A 127 -16.54 -15.79 8.91
C PRO A 127 -15.36 -14.91 9.33
N ASN A 128 -14.22 -15.53 9.64
CA ASN A 128 -13.05 -14.87 10.22
C ASN A 128 -12.01 -14.39 9.19
N SER A 129 -12.38 -14.29 7.92
CA SER A 129 -11.51 -13.77 6.87
C SER A 129 -12.26 -12.87 5.89
N ILE A 130 -11.57 -11.92 5.25
CA ILE A 130 -12.18 -11.01 4.29
C ILE A 130 -12.79 -11.79 3.11
N GLU A 131 -12.05 -12.75 2.56
CA GLU A 131 -12.53 -13.57 1.46
C GLU A 131 -13.83 -14.31 1.83
N ALA A 132 -13.85 -14.96 2.99
CA ALA A 132 -15.02 -15.72 3.43
C ALA A 132 -16.24 -14.83 3.74
N VAL A 133 -16.05 -13.60 4.24
CA VAL A 133 -17.11 -12.61 4.47
C VAL A 133 -17.66 -12.11 3.13
N VAL A 134 -16.79 -11.74 2.19
CA VAL A 134 -17.22 -11.17 0.89
C VAL A 134 -18.02 -12.19 0.07
N PHE A 135 -17.61 -13.46 0.04
CA PHE A 135 -18.27 -14.51 -0.72
C PHE A 135 -19.27 -15.32 0.10
N GLN A 136 -19.61 -14.87 1.31
CA GLN A 136 -20.58 -15.55 2.17
C GLN A 136 -21.94 -15.67 1.49
N ARG A 137 -22.53 -16.88 1.64
CA ARG A 137 -23.94 -17.14 1.28
C ARG A 137 -24.70 -17.57 2.51
N VAL A 138 -25.86 -16.94 2.73
CA VAL A 138 -26.77 -17.29 3.81
C VAL A 138 -28.09 -17.73 3.16
N TYR A 139 -28.51 -18.95 3.44
CA TYR A 139 -29.69 -19.58 2.77
C TYR A 139 -29.61 -19.49 1.24
N GLY A 140 -28.43 -19.69 0.66
CA GLY A 140 -28.17 -19.63 -0.78
C GLY A 140 -28.07 -18.21 -1.37
N LYS A 141 -28.38 -17.15 -0.59
CA LYS A 141 -28.32 -15.75 -1.03
C LYS A 141 -26.92 -15.16 -0.72
N VAL A 142 -26.35 -14.45 -1.69
CA VAL A 142 -25.11 -13.68 -1.50
C VAL A 142 -25.35 -12.53 -0.52
N GLN A 143 -24.30 -12.18 0.23
CA GLN A 143 -24.36 -11.03 1.15
C GLN A 143 -23.98 -9.71 0.47
N PHE A 144 -23.22 -9.78 -0.60
CA PHE A 144 -22.82 -8.64 -1.43
C PHE A 144 -23.29 -8.88 -2.87
N SER A 145 -24.28 -8.11 -3.32
CA SER A 145 -24.90 -8.28 -4.64
C SER A 145 -23.90 -8.27 -5.82
N PRO A 146 -22.82 -7.46 -5.81
CA PRO A 146 -21.85 -7.48 -6.90
C PRO A 146 -21.19 -8.84 -7.14
N THR A 147 -21.15 -9.73 -6.16
CA THR A 147 -20.58 -11.08 -6.32
C THR A 147 -21.50 -12.05 -7.08
N ALA A 148 -22.72 -11.63 -7.41
CA ALA A 148 -23.67 -12.44 -8.17
C ALA A 148 -24.14 -11.78 -9.48
N ASP A 149 -24.00 -10.46 -9.62
CA ASP A 149 -24.49 -9.71 -10.80
C ASP A 149 -23.37 -9.34 -11.79
N GLY A 150 -22.12 -9.79 -11.55
CA GLY A 150 -20.97 -9.58 -12.43
C GLY A 150 -20.24 -8.25 -12.22
N ARG A 151 -20.73 -7.36 -11.34
CA ARG A 151 -20.04 -6.10 -11.05
C ARG A 151 -18.69 -6.33 -10.38
N TYR A 152 -18.60 -7.33 -9.49
CA TYR A 152 -17.34 -7.66 -8.82
C TYR A 152 -16.22 -7.99 -9.79
N GLU A 153 -16.48 -8.74 -10.86
CA GLU A 153 -15.51 -9.14 -11.88
C GLU A 153 -15.16 -7.98 -12.82
N SER A 154 -16.14 -7.14 -13.15
CA SER A 154 -16.03 -6.12 -14.19
C SER A 154 -15.49 -4.78 -13.74
N VAL A 155 -15.55 -4.45 -12.42
CA VAL A 155 -15.12 -3.13 -11.95
C VAL A 155 -13.62 -2.89 -12.12
N HIS A 156 -13.28 -1.66 -12.48
CA HIS A 156 -11.91 -1.16 -12.49
C HIS A 156 -11.60 -0.48 -11.16
N ILE A 157 -10.67 -1.06 -10.39
CA ILE A 157 -10.32 -0.55 -9.06
C ILE A 157 -9.58 0.79 -9.18
N THR A 158 -10.21 1.86 -8.71
CA THR A 158 -9.67 3.22 -8.77
C THR A 158 -8.58 3.47 -7.72
N LYS A 159 -7.74 4.48 -7.96
CA LYS A 159 -6.76 4.96 -6.96
C LYS A 159 -7.44 5.47 -5.69
N SER A 160 -8.65 6.03 -5.80
CA SER A 160 -9.46 6.49 -4.67
C SER A 160 -9.81 5.32 -3.78
N THR A 161 -10.34 4.24 -4.33
CA THR A 161 -10.70 3.03 -3.59
C THR A 161 -9.50 2.38 -2.89
N LYS A 162 -8.37 2.28 -3.58
CA LYS A 162 -7.13 1.78 -2.94
C LYS A 162 -6.72 2.61 -1.73
N ARG A 163 -6.83 3.95 -1.81
CA ARG A 163 -6.57 4.83 -0.66
C ARG A 163 -7.56 4.64 0.47
N SER A 164 -8.86 4.53 0.15
CA SER A 164 -9.91 4.32 1.15
C SER A 164 -9.73 3.00 1.90
N VAL A 165 -9.44 1.91 1.17
CA VAL A 165 -9.16 0.60 1.77
C VAL A 165 -7.89 0.64 2.62
N LYS A 166 -6.83 1.33 2.15
CA LYS A 166 -5.62 1.52 2.97
C LYS A 166 -5.94 2.23 4.28
N LYS A 167 -6.72 3.31 4.23
CA LYS A 167 -7.14 4.06 5.43
C LYS A 167 -7.90 3.19 6.43
N ALA A 168 -8.86 2.40 5.96
CA ALA A 168 -9.63 1.50 6.83
C ALA A 168 -8.77 0.37 7.41
N LEU A 169 -7.91 -0.23 6.59
CA LEU A 169 -7.19 -1.46 6.91
C LEU A 169 -5.88 -1.20 7.69
N GLU A 170 -5.09 -0.20 7.25
CA GLU A 170 -3.75 0.07 7.79
C GLU A 170 -3.74 1.25 8.77
N ASP A 171 -4.45 2.35 8.42
CA ASP A 171 -4.46 3.56 9.23
C ASP A 171 -5.53 3.48 10.36
N GLY A 172 -6.37 2.42 10.35
CA GLY A 172 -7.37 2.16 11.38
C GLY A 172 -8.54 3.14 11.39
N ILE A 173 -8.79 3.83 10.26
CA ILE A 173 -9.92 4.77 10.16
C ILE A 173 -11.22 4.00 10.14
N ASP A 174 -12.07 4.22 11.14
CA ASP A 174 -13.36 3.59 11.28
C ASP A 174 -14.46 4.65 11.51
N TYR A 175 -15.40 4.73 10.57
CA TYR A 175 -16.57 5.62 10.63
C TYR A 175 -17.85 4.84 10.87
N SER A 176 -17.78 3.51 11.03
CA SER A 176 -18.96 2.62 10.99
C SER A 176 -19.69 2.48 12.32
N GLU A 177 -19.14 2.99 13.43
CA GLU A 177 -19.69 2.81 14.78
C GLU A 177 -19.93 1.33 15.13
N GLY A 178 -19.18 0.41 14.48
CA GLY A 178 -19.33 -1.02 14.66
C GLY A 178 -20.41 -1.68 13.79
N ALA A 179 -20.99 -0.97 12.84
CA ALA A 179 -22.01 -1.51 11.94
C ALA A 179 -21.58 -2.82 11.28
N LEU A 180 -22.50 -3.77 11.25
CA LEU A 180 -22.35 -5.08 10.60
C LEU A 180 -23.13 -5.18 9.29
N TYR A 181 -24.07 -4.24 9.08
CA TYR A 181 -24.94 -4.21 7.90
C TYR A 181 -25.04 -2.80 7.33
N PHE A 182 -25.26 -2.70 6.04
CA PHE A 182 -25.73 -1.49 5.39
C PHE A 182 -26.76 -1.83 4.31
N VAL A 183 -27.73 -0.92 4.10
CA VAL A 183 -28.78 -1.08 3.12
C VAL A 183 -29.18 0.27 2.53
N GLU A 184 -29.34 0.33 1.22
CA GLU A 184 -29.95 1.47 0.54
C GLU A 184 -31.46 1.23 0.47
N LYS A 185 -32.23 1.92 1.34
CA LYS A 185 -33.67 1.68 1.50
C LYS A 185 -34.50 2.02 0.25
N THR A 186 -34.04 3.00 -0.54
CA THR A 186 -34.75 3.45 -1.75
C THR A 186 -34.74 2.42 -2.87
N MET A 187 -33.72 1.55 -2.91
CA MET A 187 -33.55 0.53 -3.95
C MET A 187 -33.90 -0.89 -3.48
N ALA A 188 -34.07 -1.07 -2.18
CA ALA A 188 -34.34 -2.39 -1.61
C ALA A 188 -35.80 -2.78 -1.69
N ASN A 189 -36.09 -4.08 -1.89
CA ASN A 189 -37.44 -4.62 -1.82
C ASN A 189 -38.07 -4.32 -0.44
N PRO A 190 -39.26 -3.74 -0.37
CA PRO A 190 -39.90 -3.37 0.89
C PRO A 190 -39.96 -4.50 1.94
N LYS A 191 -40.14 -5.76 1.52
CA LYS A 191 -40.14 -6.93 2.43
C LYS A 191 -38.75 -7.20 3.05
N ASN A 192 -37.66 -6.84 2.35
CA ASN A 192 -36.32 -6.98 2.89
C ASN A 192 -35.99 -5.82 3.85
N VAL A 193 -36.54 -4.63 3.58
CA VAL A 193 -36.34 -3.43 4.42
C VAL A 193 -37.03 -3.60 5.78
N SER A 194 -38.26 -4.16 5.84
CA SER A 194 -38.96 -4.38 7.10
C SER A 194 -38.18 -5.26 8.07
N TRP A 195 -37.52 -6.31 7.56
CA TRP A 195 -36.69 -7.17 8.39
C TRP A 195 -35.48 -6.40 9.03
N PHE A 196 -34.85 -5.53 8.26
CA PHE A 196 -33.74 -4.70 8.82
C PHE A 196 -34.22 -3.75 9.91
N ASP A 197 -35.41 -3.15 9.73
CA ASP A 197 -35.99 -2.23 10.72
C ASP A 197 -36.52 -2.94 11.98
N GLU A 198 -36.98 -4.19 11.87
CA GLU A 198 -37.52 -4.98 12.98
C GLU A 198 -36.43 -5.72 13.76
N ALA A 199 -35.40 -6.24 13.05
CA ALA A 199 -34.39 -7.11 13.63
C ALA A 199 -33.10 -6.36 14.10
N LEU A 200 -32.84 -5.17 13.57
CA LEU A 200 -31.60 -4.46 13.80
C LEU A 200 -31.82 -3.00 14.21
N THR A 201 -30.98 -2.51 15.10
CA THR A 201 -30.97 -1.10 15.49
C THR A 201 -30.14 -0.30 14.50
N ARG A 202 -30.74 0.75 13.91
CA ARG A 202 -30.01 1.67 13.05
C ARG A 202 -29.06 2.55 13.87
N LEU A 203 -27.81 2.54 13.52
CA LEU A 203 -26.77 3.37 14.14
C LEU A 203 -26.81 4.77 13.53
N PHE A 204 -26.69 4.88 12.21
CA PHE A 204 -26.73 6.16 11.49
C PHE A 204 -27.13 5.96 10.01
N THR A 205 -27.25 7.07 9.30
CA THR A 205 -27.48 7.10 7.85
C THR A 205 -26.42 7.96 7.17
N TYR A 206 -25.89 7.50 6.04
CA TYR A 206 -24.93 8.25 5.24
C TYR A 206 -25.17 8.02 3.74
N GLN A 207 -25.31 9.10 2.96
CA GLN A 207 -25.56 9.09 1.50
C GLN A 207 -26.63 8.07 1.05
N GLY A 208 -27.75 8.01 1.74
CA GLY A 208 -28.89 7.13 1.42
C GLY A 208 -28.77 5.71 1.98
N HIS A 209 -27.62 5.32 2.50
CA HIS A 209 -27.43 4.04 3.17
C HIS A 209 -27.71 4.16 4.68
N SER A 210 -28.48 3.22 5.21
CA SER A 210 -28.63 3.00 6.66
C SER A 210 -27.57 1.98 7.10
N PHE A 211 -26.86 2.29 8.17
CA PHE A 211 -25.87 1.42 8.80
C PHE A 211 -26.44 0.90 10.12
N LEU A 212 -26.31 -0.44 10.34
CA LEU A 212 -26.94 -1.18 11.42
C LEU A 212 -25.94 -2.16 12.07
#